data_98e0539cd4176331083656630a9115b9
#
_entry.id   98e0539cd4176331083656630a9115b9
#
_cell.length_a   1.000
_cell.length_b   1.000
_cell.length_c   1.000
_cell.angle_alpha   90.00
_cell.angle_beta   90.00
_cell.angle_gamma   90.00
#
_symmetry.space_group_name_H-M   'P 1'
#
loop_
_entity.id
_entity.type
_entity.pdbx_description
1 polymer ?
#
loop_
_entity_poly.entity_id
_entity_poly.type
_entity_poly.pdbx_seq_one_letter_code
_entity_poly.pdbx_strand_id
1 'polypeptide(L)'
;MLTLSSSEAAGRTGDGFVTAFFWRKNPVLERIQQVIAENCCGKLCSLRFTWSRPKRFATGEREFLYDTFAAMLDGAQQLAGAEFRSLYVEKVPGMNNLFALARFTNEVAAECELNECLPETMPDICFVKANFSNGHVTNQPLVGYFNEEGMVFATDEILEFPVAELASLPPANGPVEQMKQRFTEAARLGLVPPGPGNAAAIQTMIREALR
;
A
#
# COMPACT_ATOMS: atom_id res chain seq x y z
N MET A 1 14.96 -7.39 -16.68
CA MET A 1 14.05 -6.24 -16.88
C MET A 1 14.43 -5.15 -15.89
N LEU A 2 14.47 -3.89 -16.30
CA LEU A 2 14.85 -2.76 -15.44
C LEU A 2 13.68 -2.42 -14.50
N THR A 3 13.97 -2.19 -13.20
CA THR A 3 12.97 -1.67 -12.24
C THR A 3 13.20 -0.18 -12.07
N LEU A 4 12.17 0.62 -12.29
CA LEU A 4 12.19 2.08 -12.14
C LEU A 4 11.28 2.50 -10.99
N SER A 5 11.66 3.55 -10.27
CA SER A 5 10.74 4.20 -9.33
C SER A 5 9.55 4.81 -10.08
N SER A 6 8.47 5.14 -9.36
CA SER A 6 7.30 5.77 -9.98
C SER A 6 7.66 7.11 -10.61
N SER A 7 8.56 7.89 -9.97
CA SER A 7 9.01 9.19 -10.49
C SER A 7 9.85 9.08 -11.75
N GLU A 8 10.60 8.00 -11.94
CA GLU A 8 11.37 7.73 -13.15
C GLU A 8 10.50 7.17 -14.28
N ALA A 9 9.49 6.36 -13.94
CA ALA A 9 8.62 5.68 -14.89
C ALA A 9 7.58 6.62 -15.52
N ALA A 10 7.12 7.65 -14.81
CA ALA A 10 6.01 8.52 -15.24
C ALA A 10 6.24 9.27 -16.57
N GLY A 11 7.50 9.48 -16.97
CA GLY A 11 7.85 10.12 -18.24
C GLY A 11 8.26 9.15 -19.36
N ARG A 12 8.14 7.84 -19.13
CA ARG A 12 8.61 6.82 -20.06
C ARG A 12 7.46 6.08 -20.75
N THR A 13 7.76 5.55 -21.93
CA THR A 13 6.87 4.70 -22.71
C THR A 13 7.55 3.36 -23.03
N GLY A 14 6.77 2.31 -23.31
CA GLY A 14 7.27 0.98 -23.67
C GLY A 14 7.37 0.03 -22.47
N ASP A 15 7.83 -1.17 -22.72
CA ASP A 15 7.77 -2.35 -21.83
C ASP A 15 9.14 -2.91 -21.43
N GLY A 16 10.22 -2.15 -21.69
CA GLY A 16 11.58 -2.53 -21.28
C GLY A 16 11.85 -2.45 -19.77
N PHE A 17 10.87 -2.03 -18.97
CA PHE A 17 10.99 -1.82 -17.53
C PHE A 17 9.69 -2.16 -16.80
N VAL A 18 9.75 -2.21 -15.45
CA VAL A 18 8.58 -2.25 -14.55
C VAL A 18 8.63 -1.08 -13.59
N THR A 19 7.47 -0.53 -13.24
CA THR A 19 7.35 0.51 -12.19
C THR A 19 7.32 -0.12 -10.81
N ALA A 20 8.11 0.41 -9.89
CA ALA A 20 8.29 -0.11 -8.54
C ALA A 20 7.10 0.16 -7.61
N PHE A 21 5.91 -0.27 -8.00
CA PHE A 21 4.73 -0.26 -7.16
C PHE A 21 4.77 -1.44 -6.17
N PHE A 22 5.71 -1.39 -5.23
CA PHE A 22 6.05 -2.50 -4.34
C PHE A 22 4.91 -2.92 -3.39
N TRP A 23 3.92 -2.06 -3.14
CA TRP A 23 2.73 -2.43 -2.38
C TRP A 23 1.94 -3.58 -3.02
N ARG A 24 2.01 -3.75 -4.34
CA ARG A 24 1.40 -4.89 -5.05
C ARG A 24 1.90 -6.25 -4.57
N LYS A 25 3.05 -6.29 -3.88
CA LYS A 25 3.66 -7.48 -3.31
C LYS A 25 3.64 -7.49 -1.78
N ASN A 26 2.77 -6.68 -1.20
CA ASN A 26 2.46 -6.76 0.22
C ASN A 26 1.58 -8.00 0.48
N PRO A 27 2.00 -8.94 1.33
CA PRO A 27 1.23 -10.16 1.61
C PRO A 27 -0.19 -9.89 2.15
N VAL A 28 -0.34 -8.80 2.89
CA VAL A 28 -1.65 -8.36 3.41
C VAL A 28 -2.57 -7.95 2.27
N LEU A 29 -2.07 -7.17 1.29
CA LEU A 29 -2.85 -6.81 0.10
C LEU A 29 -3.22 -8.03 -0.73
N GLU A 30 -2.28 -8.95 -0.94
CA GLU A 30 -2.53 -10.19 -1.68
C GLU A 30 -3.63 -11.01 -1.00
N ARG A 31 -3.64 -11.08 0.34
CA ARG A 31 -4.70 -11.77 1.09
C ARG A 31 -6.04 -11.04 0.99
N ILE A 32 -6.07 -9.72 1.12
CA ILE A 32 -7.29 -8.92 0.93
C ILE A 32 -7.85 -9.13 -0.48
N GLN A 33 -7.02 -9.18 -1.52
CA GLN A 33 -7.45 -9.49 -2.88
C GLN A 33 -8.12 -10.87 -3.00
N GLN A 34 -7.58 -11.88 -2.32
CA GLN A 34 -8.22 -13.20 -2.28
C GLN A 34 -9.61 -13.13 -1.63
N VAL A 35 -9.73 -12.44 -0.50
CA VAL A 35 -11.03 -12.24 0.18
C VAL A 35 -12.04 -11.51 -0.73
N ILE A 36 -11.57 -10.50 -1.48
CA ILE A 36 -12.40 -9.80 -2.48
C ILE A 36 -12.84 -10.77 -3.58
N ALA A 37 -11.92 -11.56 -4.12
CA ALA A 37 -12.21 -12.52 -5.20
C ALA A 37 -13.15 -13.63 -4.75
N GLU A 38 -13.03 -14.10 -3.53
CA GLU A 38 -13.91 -15.12 -2.93
C GLU A 38 -15.28 -14.57 -2.56
N ASN A 39 -15.43 -13.23 -2.48
CA ASN A 39 -16.67 -12.52 -2.12
C ASN A 39 -17.30 -12.99 -0.80
N CYS A 40 -16.49 -13.48 0.13
CA CYS A 40 -16.98 -14.03 1.40
C CYS A 40 -17.43 -12.96 2.41
N CYS A 41 -17.03 -11.68 2.21
CA CYS A 41 -17.39 -10.54 3.07
C CYS A 41 -18.33 -9.55 2.40
N GLY A 42 -18.86 -9.87 1.22
CA GLY A 42 -19.67 -8.95 0.44
C GLY A 42 -18.85 -7.83 -0.22
N LYS A 43 -19.50 -6.69 -0.46
CA LYS A 43 -18.90 -5.58 -1.23
C LYS A 43 -17.83 -4.85 -0.41
N LEU A 44 -16.67 -4.58 -1.03
CA LEU A 44 -15.66 -3.67 -0.47
C LEU A 44 -16.25 -2.25 -0.38
N CYS A 45 -16.15 -1.63 0.78
CA CYS A 45 -16.68 -0.30 1.06
C CYS A 45 -15.58 0.74 1.25
N SER A 46 -14.57 0.42 2.04
CA SER A 46 -13.45 1.34 2.28
C SER A 46 -12.15 0.62 2.62
N LEU A 47 -11.07 1.35 2.43
CA LEU A 47 -9.70 0.93 2.72
C LEU A 47 -9.05 1.92 3.67
N ARG A 48 -8.14 1.45 4.52
CA ARG A 48 -7.22 2.28 5.28
C ARG A 48 -5.82 1.72 5.16
N PHE A 49 -4.89 2.60 4.86
CA PHE A 49 -3.46 2.32 4.81
C PHE A 49 -2.76 3.22 5.83
N THR A 50 -2.02 2.65 6.74
CA THR A 50 -1.15 3.37 7.66
C THR A 50 0.27 2.87 7.48
N TRP A 51 1.18 3.78 7.17
CA TRP A 51 2.60 3.47 7.16
C TRP A 51 3.38 4.58 7.86
N SER A 52 3.94 4.23 9.00
CA SER A 52 4.79 5.13 9.78
C SER A 52 6.15 4.50 9.98
N ARG A 53 7.22 5.27 9.74
CA ARG A 53 8.59 4.78 9.83
C ARG A 53 9.49 5.77 10.58
N PRO A 54 10.59 5.26 11.18
CA PRO A 54 11.56 6.08 11.89
C PRO A 54 12.26 7.10 11.00
N LYS A 55 12.61 8.25 11.57
CA LYS A 55 13.31 9.35 10.89
C LYS A 55 14.61 8.92 10.20
N ARG A 56 15.31 7.90 10.74
CA ARG A 56 16.52 7.36 10.10
C ARG A 56 16.31 6.82 8.68
N PHE A 57 15.06 6.54 8.32
CA PHE A 57 14.67 6.08 6.98
C PHE A 57 13.95 7.18 6.17
N ALA A 58 13.92 8.41 6.69
CA ALA A 58 13.27 9.50 5.99
C ALA A 58 13.94 9.74 4.64
N THR A 59 13.10 9.92 3.63
CA THR A 59 13.51 10.14 2.24
C THR A 59 13.44 11.63 1.90
N GLY A 60 13.94 12.01 0.72
CA GLY A 60 13.70 13.35 0.19
C GLY A 60 12.22 13.53 -0.16
N GLU A 61 11.70 14.77 -0.08
CA GLU A 61 10.29 15.09 -0.33
C GLU A 61 9.77 14.53 -1.66
N ARG A 62 10.58 14.57 -2.71
CA ARG A 62 10.22 14.03 -4.02
C ARG A 62 10.00 12.52 -3.98
N GLU A 63 10.91 11.77 -3.34
CA GLU A 63 10.80 10.32 -3.18
C GLU A 63 9.61 9.97 -2.28
N PHE A 64 9.44 10.71 -1.19
CA PHE A 64 8.31 10.58 -0.28
C PHE A 64 6.96 10.66 -1.02
N LEU A 65 6.77 11.69 -1.85
CA LEU A 65 5.51 11.94 -2.55
C LEU A 65 5.34 11.05 -3.78
N TYR A 66 6.36 11.01 -4.65
CA TYR A 66 6.18 10.45 -6.00
C TYR A 66 6.67 9.01 -6.16
N ASP A 67 7.29 8.44 -5.16
CA ASP A 67 7.65 7.03 -5.15
C ASP A 67 6.94 6.29 -4.02
N THR A 68 7.09 6.74 -2.79
CA THR A 68 6.53 6.05 -1.61
C THR A 68 5.01 6.19 -1.53
N PHE A 69 4.50 7.42 -1.54
CA PHE A 69 3.06 7.67 -1.49
C PHE A 69 2.36 7.21 -2.78
N ALA A 70 2.98 7.41 -3.94
CA ALA A 70 2.44 6.92 -5.21
C ALA A 70 2.28 5.39 -5.23
N ALA A 71 3.25 4.65 -4.66
CA ALA A 71 3.13 3.19 -4.53
C ALA A 71 2.00 2.77 -3.58
N MET A 72 1.74 3.52 -2.51
CA MET A 72 0.62 3.28 -1.60
C MET A 72 -0.73 3.53 -2.30
N LEU A 73 -0.87 4.61 -3.07
CA LEU A 73 -2.06 4.91 -3.87
C LEU A 73 -2.32 3.85 -4.94
N ASP A 74 -1.27 3.36 -5.60
CA ASP A 74 -1.39 2.26 -6.55
C ASP A 74 -1.91 0.98 -5.86
N GLY A 75 -1.40 0.65 -4.67
CA GLY A 75 -1.92 -0.48 -3.87
C GLY A 75 -3.40 -0.32 -3.52
N ALA A 76 -3.82 0.89 -3.15
CA ALA A 76 -5.23 1.20 -2.88
C ALA A 76 -6.10 1.06 -4.14
N GLN A 77 -5.63 1.55 -5.29
CA GLN A 77 -6.33 1.40 -6.57
C GLN A 77 -6.46 -0.07 -6.97
N GLN A 78 -5.41 -0.86 -6.78
CA GLN A 78 -5.43 -2.29 -7.07
C GLN A 78 -6.52 -3.02 -6.26
N LEU A 79 -6.64 -2.73 -4.95
CA LEU A 79 -7.68 -3.33 -4.11
C LEU A 79 -9.08 -2.82 -4.46
N ALA A 80 -9.22 -1.52 -4.74
CA ALA A 80 -10.50 -0.94 -5.15
C ALA A 80 -11.00 -1.50 -6.49
N GLY A 81 -10.08 -1.90 -7.39
CA GLY A 81 -10.41 -2.41 -8.71
C GLY A 81 -11.10 -1.38 -9.61
N ALA A 82 -10.86 -0.07 -9.39
CA ALA A 82 -11.52 1.03 -10.09
C ALA A 82 -10.59 2.24 -10.24
N GLU A 83 -10.92 3.12 -11.17
CA GLU A 83 -10.18 4.36 -11.39
C GLU A 83 -10.42 5.38 -10.27
N PHE A 84 -9.44 6.25 -10.04
CA PHE A 84 -9.60 7.37 -9.12
C PHE A 84 -10.66 8.35 -9.63
N ARG A 85 -11.53 8.79 -8.72
CA ARG A 85 -12.49 9.88 -8.93
C ARG A 85 -11.98 11.18 -8.36
N SER A 86 -11.36 11.15 -7.18
CA SER A 86 -10.75 12.31 -6.52
C SER A 86 -9.69 11.89 -5.52
N LEU A 87 -8.76 12.81 -5.26
CA LEU A 87 -7.74 12.69 -4.23
C LEU A 87 -7.65 14.01 -3.47
N TYR A 88 -7.72 13.94 -2.15
CA TYR A 88 -7.40 15.02 -1.22
C TYR A 88 -6.16 14.66 -0.44
N VAL A 89 -5.22 15.59 -0.30
CA VAL A 89 -3.97 15.38 0.44
C VAL A 89 -3.74 16.55 1.39
N GLU A 90 -3.52 16.24 2.65
CA GLU A 90 -3.04 17.19 3.65
C GLU A 90 -1.62 16.81 4.06
N LYS A 91 -0.65 17.64 3.74
CA LYS A 91 0.77 17.42 4.06
C LYS A 91 1.23 18.45 5.08
N VAL A 92 1.89 17.99 6.14
CA VAL A 92 2.52 18.88 7.12
C VAL A 92 3.72 19.60 6.49
N PRO A 93 3.74 20.95 6.45
CA PRO A 93 4.83 21.69 5.86
C PRO A 93 6.19 21.35 6.48
N GLY A 94 7.19 21.12 5.65
CA GLY A 94 8.56 20.82 6.08
C GLY A 94 8.76 19.41 6.69
N MET A 95 7.74 18.56 6.67
CA MET A 95 7.81 17.21 7.21
C MET A 95 7.35 16.17 6.18
N ASN A 96 7.93 14.98 6.26
CA ASN A 96 7.44 13.79 5.54
C ASN A 96 6.30 13.16 6.35
N ASN A 97 5.19 13.86 6.40
CA ASN A 97 3.97 13.44 7.08
C ASN A 97 2.76 13.95 6.29
N LEU A 98 1.89 13.04 5.87
CA LEU A 98 0.67 13.37 5.13
C LEU A 98 -0.48 12.45 5.50
N PHE A 99 -1.69 12.99 5.33
CA PHE A 99 -2.95 12.26 5.27
C PHE A 99 -3.58 12.46 3.89
N ALA A 100 -4.21 11.42 3.38
CA ALA A 100 -4.91 11.51 2.12
C ALA A 100 -6.23 10.74 2.15
N LEU A 101 -7.20 11.25 1.39
CA LEU A 101 -8.46 10.58 1.12
C LEU A 101 -8.63 10.44 -0.40
N ALA A 102 -8.59 9.22 -0.89
CA ALA A 102 -8.89 8.88 -2.26
C ALA A 102 -10.32 8.35 -2.38
N ARG A 103 -11.02 8.71 -3.47
CA ARG A 103 -12.30 8.11 -3.87
C ARG A 103 -12.15 7.50 -5.24
N PHE A 104 -12.79 6.35 -5.41
CA PHE A 104 -12.80 5.60 -6.66
C PHE A 104 -14.16 5.69 -7.36
N THR A 105 -14.19 5.39 -8.65
CA THR A 105 -15.41 5.48 -9.46
C THR A 105 -16.50 4.49 -9.07
N ASN A 106 -16.14 3.43 -8.34
CA ASN A 106 -17.08 2.44 -7.78
C ASN A 106 -17.52 2.76 -6.34
N GLU A 107 -17.34 4.01 -5.89
CA GLU A 107 -17.70 4.55 -4.57
C GLU A 107 -16.84 4.02 -3.39
N VAL A 108 -15.86 3.17 -3.62
CA VAL A 108 -14.86 2.80 -2.59
C VAL A 108 -14.06 4.04 -2.21
N ALA A 109 -13.77 4.21 -0.93
CA ALA A 109 -12.89 5.24 -0.41
C ALA A 109 -11.64 4.63 0.21
N ALA A 110 -10.49 5.27 0.07
CA ALA A 110 -9.25 4.90 0.75
C ALA A 110 -8.69 6.06 1.55
N GLU A 111 -8.45 5.82 2.83
CA GLU A 111 -7.68 6.70 3.72
C GLU A 111 -6.22 6.22 3.72
N CYS A 112 -5.29 7.14 3.53
CA CYS A 112 -3.86 6.87 3.54
C CYS A 112 -3.17 7.78 4.54
N GLU A 113 -2.43 7.19 5.46
CA GLU A 113 -1.53 7.87 6.37
C GLU A 113 -0.09 7.45 6.06
N LEU A 114 0.76 8.40 5.73
CA LEU A 114 2.18 8.17 5.48
C LEU A 114 3.01 9.12 6.33
N ASN A 115 3.93 8.56 7.14
CA ASN A 115 4.70 9.30 8.12
C ASN A 115 6.14 8.75 8.20
N GLU A 116 7.14 9.61 8.00
CA GLU A 116 8.56 9.30 8.18
C GLU A 116 9.16 10.09 9.37
N CYS A 117 8.37 10.29 10.43
CA CYS A 117 8.75 11.13 11.57
C CYS A 117 8.79 10.39 12.91
N LEU A 118 8.68 9.06 12.93
CA LEU A 118 8.74 8.30 14.18
C LEU A 118 10.12 8.45 14.86
N PRO A 119 10.19 8.30 16.20
CA PRO A 119 11.46 8.22 16.92
C PRO A 119 12.39 7.16 16.33
N GLU A 120 13.70 7.41 16.40
CA GLU A 120 14.73 6.56 15.82
C GLU A 120 14.69 5.08 16.27
N THR A 121 14.22 4.86 17.50
CA THR A 121 14.16 3.54 18.13
C THR A 121 12.89 2.76 17.81
N MET A 122 11.89 3.41 17.20
CA MET A 122 10.64 2.74 16.87
C MET A 122 10.79 1.83 15.65
N PRO A 123 10.06 0.71 15.60
CA PRO A 123 9.94 -0.10 14.39
C PRO A 123 9.05 0.59 13.34
N ASP A 124 9.12 0.12 12.10
CA ASP A 124 8.13 0.45 11.09
C ASP A 124 6.74 -0.03 11.52
N ILE A 125 5.73 0.80 11.31
CA ILE A 125 4.32 0.48 11.52
C ILE A 125 3.67 0.44 10.15
N CYS A 126 3.13 -0.72 9.76
CA CYS A 126 2.50 -0.90 8.47
C CYS A 126 1.19 -1.67 8.64
N PHE A 127 0.06 -0.96 8.58
CA PHE A 127 -1.26 -1.56 8.71
C PHE A 127 -2.10 -1.31 7.47
N VAL A 128 -2.89 -2.32 7.12
CA VAL A 128 -3.94 -2.23 6.11
C VAL A 128 -5.23 -2.76 6.69
N LYS A 129 -6.32 -2.05 6.43
CA LYS A 129 -7.67 -2.46 6.77
C LYS A 129 -8.57 -2.32 5.55
N ALA A 130 -9.33 -3.35 5.24
CA ALA A 130 -10.40 -3.35 4.26
C ALA A 130 -11.74 -3.57 4.97
N ASN A 131 -12.68 -2.64 4.83
CA ASN A 131 -14.03 -2.77 5.34
C ASN A 131 -14.96 -3.21 4.21
N PHE A 132 -15.77 -4.20 4.49
CA PHE A 132 -16.75 -4.77 3.59
C PHE A 132 -18.17 -4.51 4.09
N SER A 133 -19.17 -4.79 3.29
CA SER A 133 -20.58 -4.68 3.71
C SER A 133 -20.94 -5.68 4.83
N ASN A 134 -20.19 -6.75 5.00
CA ASN A 134 -20.37 -7.77 6.01
C ASN A 134 -19.04 -8.17 6.66
N GLY A 135 -18.35 -7.21 7.28
CA GLY A 135 -17.14 -7.46 8.04
C GLY A 135 -15.92 -6.60 7.63
N HIS A 136 -14.76 -6.95 8.14
CA HIS A 136 -13.50 -6.32 7.78
C HIS A 136 -12.33 -7.30 7.84
N VAL A 137 -11.27 -6.97 7.12
CA VAL A 137 -9.99 -7.69 7.11
C VAL A 137 -8.88 -6.72 7.44
N THR A 138 -8.03 -7.05 8.41
CA THR A 138 -6.95 -6.16 8.85
C THR A 138 -5.80 -6.92 9.49
N ASN A 139 -4.57 -6.42 9.32
CA ASN A 139 -3.41 -6.81 10.11
C ASN A 139 -3.15 -5.86 11.30
N GLN A 140 -4.01 -4.88 11.51
CA GLN A 140 -3.96 -4.04 12.70
C GLN A 140 -4.44 -4.85 13.90
N PRO A 141 -3.68 -4.91 15.02
CA PRO A 141 -4.11 -5.57 16.24
C PRO A 141 -5.46 -5.01 16.74
N LEU A 142 -6.39 -5.90 17.06
CA LEU A 142 -7.64 -5.52 17.72
C LEU A 142 -7.43 -5.51 19.23
N VAL A 143 -8.09 -4.62 19.93
CA VAL A 143 -8.02 -4.55 21.40
C VAL A 143 -8.50 -5.89 22.00
N GLY A 144 -7.64 -6.51 22.82
CA GLY A 144 -7.91 -7.81 23.43
C GLY A 144 -7.66 -9.03 22.53
N TYR A 145 -7.22 -8.80 21.30
CA TYR A 145 -6.89 -9.83 20.34
C TYR A 145 -5.54 -9.54 19.70
N PHE A 146 -4.51 -10.28 20.09
CA PHE A 146 -3.17 -10.15 19.54
C PHE A 146 -2.89 -11.32 18.60
N ASN A 147 -2.74 -11.01 17.33
CA ASN A 147 -2.18 -11.94 16.37
C ASN A 147 -0.94 -11.30 15.77
N GLU A 148 0.23 -11.74 16.20
CA GLU A 148 1.51 -11.18 15.74
C GLU A 148 1.85 -11.57 14.30
N GLU A 149 1.21 -12.62 13.75
CA GLU A 149 1.58 -13.24 12.48
C GLU A 149 0.43 -13.38 11.48
N GLY A 150 -0.75 -12.84 11.77
CA GLY A 150 -1.92 -13.10 10.94
C GLY A 150 -2.82 -11.91 10.70
N MET A 151 -3.70 -12.10 9.75
CA MET A 151 -4.81 -11.21 9.49
C MET A 151 -6.03 -11.67 10.26
N VAL A 152 -6.77 -10.72 10.82
CA VAL A 152 -8.03 -10.98 11.52
C VAL A 152 -9.18 -10.63 10.58
N PHE A 153 -10.03 -11.58 10.35
CA PHE A 153 -11.27 -11.44 9.63
C PHE A 153 -12.43 -11.55 10.62
N ALA A 154 -13.37 -10.62 10.55
CA ALA A 154 -14.53 -10.62 11.41
C ALA A 154 -15.81 -10.42 10.60
N THR A 155 -16.69 -11.39 10.67
CA THR A 155 -18.10 -11.29 10.31
C THR A 155 -18.92 -11.57 11.58
N ASP A 156 -19.76 -12.61 11.61
CA ASP A 156 -20.40 -13.13 12.82
C ASP A 156 -19.40 -13.91 13.71
N GLU A 157 -18.27 -14.35 13.11
CA GLU A 157 -17.17 -15.03 13.77
C GLU A 157 -15.85 -14.33 13.48
N ILE A 158 -14.88 -14.44 14.42
CA ILE A 158 -13.51 -14.00 14.22
C ILE A 158 -12.73 -15.14 13.61
N LEU A 159 -12.21 -14.95 12.41
CA LEU A 159 -11.40 -15.91 11.70
C LEU A 159 -9.98 -15.36 11.52
N GLU A 160 -8.99 -16.22 11.77
CA GLU A 160 -7.58 -15.91 11.53
C GLU A 160 -7.15 -16.47 10.19
N PHE A 161 -6.50 -15.63 9.39
CA PHE A 161 -5.87 -16.06 8.15
C PHE A 161 -4.36 -15.93 8.32
N PRO A 162 -3.63 -17.01 8.58
CA PRO A 162 -2.18 -16.94 8.69
C PRO A 162 -1.57 -16.46 7.40
N VAL A 163 -0.70 -15.47 7.51
CA VAL A 163 0.18 -15.01 6.42
C VAL A 163 1.48 -15.77 6.56
N ALA A 164 1.47 -17.04 6.17
CA ALA A 164 2.53 -18.01 6.43
C ALA A 164 3.92 -17.59 5.89
N GLU A 165 3.99 -16.62 4.99
CA GLU A 165 5.24 -16.21 4.36
C GLU A 165 5.94 -15.03 5.05
N LEU A 166 5.28 -14.32 5.97
CA LEU A 166 5.93 -13.25 6.73
C LEU A 166 6.95 -13.80 7.73
N ALA A 167 6.71 -14.98 8.26
CA ALA A 167 7.61 -15.65 9.19
C ALA A 167 8.93 -16.16 8.56
N SER A 168 8.97 -16.30 7.23
CA SER A 168 10.14 -16.83 6.51
C SER A 168 11.13 -15.76 6.06
N LEU A 169 10.80 -14.46 6.20
CA LEU A 169 11.67 -13.36 5.77
C LEU A 169 12.54 -12.86 6.94
N PRO A 170 13.81 -12.51 6.69
CA PRO A 170 14.72 -12.04 7.74
C PRO A 170 14.13 -10.80 8.44
N PRO A 171 14.06 -10.75 9.77
CA PRO A 171 13.48 -9.63 10.52
C PRO A 171 14.28 -8.33 10.41
N ALA A 172 15.44 -8.35 9.78
CA ALA A 172 16.43 -7.28 9.85
C ALA A 172 16.03 -5.97 9.14
N ASN A 173 15.10 -5.99 8.17
CA ASN A 173 14.90 -4.85 7.24
C ASN A 173 13.50 -4.23 7.25
N GLY A 174 12.60 -4.69 8.11
CA GLY A 174 11.23 -4.17 8.21
C GLY A 174 10.31 -4.51 7.01
N PRO A 175 8.98 -4.30 7.16
CA PRO A 175 7.99 -4.76 6.17
C PRO A 175 8.15 -4.12 4.79
N VAL A 176 8.62 -2.89 4.71
CA VAL A 176 8.78 -2.18 3.43
C VAL A 176 9.94 -2.73 2.60
N GLU A 177 11.08 -2.99 3.22
CA GLU A 177 12.21 -3.59 2.51
C GLU A 177 11.86 -5.01 2.04
N GLN A 178 11.07 -5.73 2.80
CA GLN A 178 10.52 -7.03 2.39
C GLN A 178 9.61 -6.90 1.16
N MET A 179 8.70 -5.93 1.15
CA MET A 179 7.86 -5.65 -0.03
C MET A 179 8.68 -5.30 -1.26
N LYS A 180 9.71 -4.46 -1.12
CA LYS A 180 10.62 -4.09 -2.21
C LYS A 180 11.39 -5.31 -2.74
N GLN A 181 11.88 -6.18 -1.86
CA GLN A 181 12.57 -7.41 -2.24
C GLN A 181 11.63 -8.37 -3.00
N ARG A 182 10.44 -8.64 -2.46
CA ARG A 182 9.41 -9.47 -3.13
C ARG A 182 9.02 -8.90 -4.49
N PHE A 183 8.86 -7.58 -4.58
CA PHE A 183 8.56 -6.92 -5.85
C PHE A 183 9.70 -7.12 -6.86
N THR A 184 10.95 -6.92 -6.44
CA THR A 184 12.13 -7.09 -7.31
C THR A 184 12.24 -8.52 -7.81
N GLU A 185 12.02 -9.50 -6.96
CA GLU A 185 12.03 -10.92 -7.36
C GLU A 185 10.88 -11.26 -8.30
N ALA A 186 9.66 -10.78 -8.02
CA ALA A 186 8.51 -10.95 -8.91
C ALA A 186 8.76 -10.30 -10.29
N ALA A 187 9.38 -9.13 -10.32
CA ALA A 187 9.76 -8.46 -11.57
C ALA A 187 10.81 -9.28 -12.36
N ARG A 188 11.80 -9.84 -11.66
CA ARG A 188 12.81 -10.71 -12.27
C ARG A 188 12.20 -11.97 -12.89
N LEU A 189 11.16 -12.52 -12.26
CA LEU A 189 10.43 -13.71 -12.74
C LEU A 189 9.35 -13.38 -13.79
N GLY A 190 9.18 -12.12 -14.19
CA GLY A 190 8.16 -11.70 -15.15
C GLY A 190 6.71 -11.72 -14.59
N LEU A 191 6.55 -11.76 -13.27
CA LEU A 191 5.25 -11.81 -12.59
C LEU A 191 4.66 -10.42 -12.32
N VAL A 192 5.34 -9.36 -12.76
CA VAL A 192 4.88 -7.97 -12.69
C VAL A 192 4.68 -7.48 -14.12
N PRO A 193 3.54 -6.84 -14.43
CA PRO A 193 3.32 -6.28 -15.76
C PRO A 193 4.39 -5.25 -16.11
N PRO A 194 4.96 -5.31 -17.33
CA PRO A 194 5.94 -4.31 -17.78
C PRO A 194 5.29 -2.97 -18.07
N GLY A 195 6.14 -1.92 -18.13
CA GLY A 195 5.73 -0.57 -18.50
C GLY A 195 5.47 0.37 -17.32
N PRO A 196 5.02 1.60 -17.62
CA PRO A 196 4.83 2.65 -16.62
C PRO A 196 3.61 2.42 -15.72
N GLY A 197 2.69 1.51 -16.09
CA GLY A 197 1.42 1.37 -15.41
C GLY A 197 0.66 2.70 -15.37
N ASN A 198 0.10 3.04 -14.20
CA ASN A 198 -0.62 4.30 -13.94
C ASN A 198 0.25 5.40 -13.28
N ALA A 199 1.59 5.28 -13.29
CA ALA A 199 2.50 6.19 -12.62
C ALA A 199 2.26 7.67 -12.98
N ALA A 200 2.11 7.99 -14.27
CA ALA A 200 1.88 9.36 -14.72
C ALA A 200 0.55 9.94 -14.21
N ALA A 201 -0.50 9.14 -14.21
CA ALA A 201 -1.82 9.53 -13.72
C ALA A 201 -1.79 9.80 -12.21
N ILE A 202 -1.22 8.88 -11.42
CA ILE A 202 -1.08 9.04 -9.96
C ILE A 202 -0.26 10.28 -9.63
N GLN A 203 0.88 10.52 -10.29
CA GLN A 203 1.70 11.70 -10.03
C GLN A 203 1.00 13.00 -10.40
N THR A 204 0.19 13.00 -11.45
CA THR A 204 -0.63 14.16 -11.81
C THR A 204 -1.64 14.46 -10.73
N MET A 205 -2.34 13.45 -10.22
CA MET A 205 -3.29 13.61 -9.11
C MET A 205 -2.64 14.12 -7.83
N ILE A 206 -1.46 13.59 -7.46
CA ILE A 206 -0.72 14.07 -6.29
C ILE A 206 -0.37 15.56 -6.45
N ARG A 207 0.13 15.97 -7.62
CA ARG A 207 0.46 17.38 -7.89
C ARG A 207 -0.75 18.31 -7.85
N GLU A 208 -1.89 17.84 -8.32
CA GLU A 208 -3.14 18.61 -8.29
C GLU A 208 -3.71 18.72 -6.86
N ALA A 209 -3.62 17.66 -6.07
CA ALA A 209 -4.10 17.63 -4.70
C ALA A 209 -3.24 18.45 -3.72
N LEU A 210 -1.98 18.75 -4.06
CA LEU A 210 -1.06 19.57 -3.25
C LEU A 210 -1.04 21.06 -3.64
N ARG A 211 -1.86 21.51 -4.58
CA ARG A 211 -2.04 22.93 -4.98
C ARG A 211 -3.04 23.64 -4.10
#